data_26d11e6efe59dc5bca8cacd6f1f92adc
#
_entry.id   26d11e6efe59dc5bca8cacd6f1f92adc
#
_cell.length_a   1.000
_cell.length_b   1.000
_cell.length_c   1.000
_cell.angle_alpha   90.00
_cell.angle_beta   90.00
_cell.angle_gamma   90.00
#
_symmetry.space_group_name_H-M   'P 1'
#
loop_
_entity.id
_entity.type
_entity.pdbx_description
1 polymer ?
#
loop_
_entity_poly.entity_id
_entity_poly.type
_entity_poly.pdbx_seq_one_letter_code
_entity_poly.pdbx_strand_id
1 'polypeptide(L)'
;MVRAFSLTSDSLSYFIGYTLLHARRTVIVSPWLSDVELRFPVNEHIEDRRAGLLAAVETLPDTEVTFVVREGEDHNDFVRDRLPPAVQLLEVDDLHAKVVVCDEFAYLGSANITRGGLTLNREICEIIENEYGDAFEYVESELDISLSRE
;
A
#
# COMPACT_ATOMS: atom_id res chain seq x y z
N MET A 1 21.39 5.43 -11.04
CA MET A 1 20.30 5.38 -12.02
C MET A 1 19.11 4.67 -11.39
N VAL A 2 17.95 5.29 -11.43
CA VAL A 2 16.72 4.67 -10.95
C VAL A 2 16.14 3.76 -12.03
N ARG A 3 15.86 2.53 -11.65
CA ARG A 3 15.17 1.60 -12.55
C ARG A 3 13.66 1.76 -12.37
N ALA A 4 12.95 1.73 -13.49
CA ALA A 4 11.50 1.86 -13.49
C ALA A 4 10.90 0.88 -14.51
N PHE A 5 9.71 0.37 -14.22
CA PHE A 5 8.99 -0.51 -15.14
C PHE A 5 7.48 -0.39 -14.92
N SER A 6 6.73 -0.59 -16.00
CA SER A 6 5.27 -0.49 -15.94
C SER A 6 4.64 -1.81 -15.55
N LEU A 7 3.51 -1.73 -14.87
CA LEU A 7 2.68 -2.87 -14.50
C LEU A 7 1.27 -2.67 -15.02
N THR A 8 0.56 -3.78 -15.23
CA THR A 8 -0.90 -3.71 -15.34
C THR A 8 -1.49 -3.53 -13.94
N SER A 9 -2.70 -3.00 -13.86
CA SER A 9 -3.38 -2.85 -12.56
C SER A 9 -3.61 -4.19 -11.87
N ASP A 10 -3.79 -5.27 -12.63
CA ASP A 10 -3.91 -6.63 -12.07
C ASP A 10 -2.65 -7.04 -11.31
N SER A 11 -1.48 -6.61 -11.77
CA SER A 11 -0.21 -6.95 -11.13
C SER A 11 0.07 -6.11 -9.88
N LEU A 12 -0.65 -5.00 -9.70
CA LEU A 12 -0.48 -4.15 -8.51
C LEU A 12 -0.86 -4.91 -7.23
N SER A 13 -1.92 -5.71 -7.26
CA SER A 13 -2.30 -6.52 -6.11
C SER A 13 -1.19 -7.48 -5.70
N TYR A 14 -0.47 -8.02 -6.68
CA TYR A 14 0.68 -8.90 -6.43
C TYR A 14 1.87 -8.12 -5.86
N PHE A 15 2.11 -6.92 -6.35
CA PHE A 15 3.17 -6.06 -5.81
C PHE A 15 2.91 -5.73 -4.33
N ILE A 16 1.66 -5.37 -3.99
CA ILE A 16 1.29 -5.10 -2.59
C ILE A 16 1.54 -6.35 -1.73
N GLY A 17 1.10 -7.51 -2.20
CA GLY A 17 1.35 -8.78 -1.50
C GLY A 17 2.84 -9.04 -1.29
N TYR A 18 3.65 -8.77 -2.31
CA TYR A 18 5.10 -8.89 -2.21
C TYR A 18 5.65 -8.00 -1.09
N THR A 19 5.22 -6.73 -1.02
CA THR A 19 5.73 -5.82 0.03
C THR A 19 5.37 -6.31 1.42
N LEU A 20 4.17 -6.84 1.60
CA LEU A 20 3.72 -7.33 2.91
C LEU A 20 4.46 -8.59 3.35
N LEU A 21 5.00 -9.38 2.41
CA LEU A 21 5.79 -10.57 2.73
C LEU A 21 7.25 -10.25 3.01
N HIS A 22 7.83 -9.30 2.29
CA HIS A 22 9.28 -9.17 2.23
C HIS A 22 9.85 -7.86 2.77
N ALA A 23 9.06 -6.81 2.82
CA ALA A 23 9.55 -5.51 3.28
C ALA A 23 9.58 -5.43 4.81
N ARG A 24 10.46 -4.62 5.34
CA ARG A 24 10.46 -4.28 6.76
C ARG A 24 9.35 -3.28 7.07
N ARG A 25 9.11 -2.37 6.15
CA ARG A 25 8.15 -1.30 6.32
C ARG A 25 7.45 -1.03 5.00
N THR A 26 6.13 -0.88 5.03
CA THR A 26 5.33 -0.54 3.85
C THR A 26 4.37 0.58 4.22
N VAL A 27 4.29 1.60 3.37
CA VAL A 27 3.30 2.66 3.48
C VAL A 27 2.37 2.59 2.28
N ILE A 28 1.09 2.51 2.53
CA ILE A 28 0.06 2.48 1.49
C ILE A 28 -0.68 3.80 1.54
N VAL A 29 -0.51 4.60 0.49
CA VAL A 29 -1.12 5.92 0.36
C VAL A 29 -2.20 5.85 -0.71
N SER A 30 -3.44 6.07 -0.33
CA SER A 30 -4.55 6.07 -1.27
C SER A 30 -5.69 6.91 -0.71
N PRO A 31 -6.21 7.92 -1.45
CA PRO A 31 -7.33 8.73 -0.96
C PRO A 31 -8.52 7.88 -0.54
N TRP A 32 -8.85 6.88 -1.35
CA TRP A 32 -9.88 5.88 -1.04
C TRP A 32 -9.22 4.51 -0.97
N LEU A 33 -9.57 3.75 0.05
CA LEU A 33 -9.02 2.42 0.30
C LEU A 33 -10.17 1.44 0.48
N SER A 34 -10.03 0.24 -0.06
CA SER A 34 -10.98 -0.86 0.13
C SER A 34 -10.24 -2.11 0.60
N ASP A 35 -10.98 -3.05 1.19
CA ASP A 35 -10.42 -4.34 1.57
C ASP A 35 -10.31 -5.21 0.31
N VAL A 36 -9.31 -4.90 -0.52
CA VAL A 36 -9.12 -5.56 -1.81
C VAL A 36 -8.50 -6.94 -1.63
N GLU A 37 -8.73 -7.82 -2.60
CA GLU A 37 -8.06 -9.11 -2.64
C GLU A 37 -6.64 -8.92 -3.16
N LEU A 38 -5.67 -9.40 -2.40
CA LEU A 38 -4.26 -9.38 -2.76
C LEU A 38 -3.83 -10.77 -3.24
N ARG A 39 -2.82 -10.79 -4.08
CA ARG A 39 -2.15 -12.01 -4.52
C ARG A 39 -0.76 -12.07 -3.90
N PHE A 40 -0.29 -13.29 -3.63
CA PHE A 40 1.00 -13.51 -2.98
C PHE A 40 1.80 -14.57 -3.71
N PRO A 41 3.15 -14.45 -3.70
CA PRO A 41 3.98 -15.57 -4.07
C PRO A 41 3.79 -16.73 -3.08
N VAL A 42 4.24 -17.92 -3.45
CA VAL A 42 4.20 -19.08 -2.55
C VAL A 42 4.91 -18.74 -1.25
N ASN A 43 4.24 -18.94 -0.12
CA ASN A 43 4.76 -18.62 1.20
C ASN A 43 4.10 -19.50 2.26
N GLU A 44 4.62 -19.48 3.48
CA GLU A 44 4.13 -20.32 4.59
C GLU A 44 2.97 -19.72 5.37
N HIS A 45 2.61 -18.45 5.13
CA HIS A 45 1.60 -17.76 5.92
C HIS A 45 0.21 -17.77 5.28
N ILE A 46 0.15 -17.75 3.94
CA ILE A 46 -1.09 -17.66 3.19
C ILE A 46 -1.11 -18.78 2.16
N GLU A 47 -1.85 -19.87 2.47
CA GLU A 47 -1.86 -21.09 1.68
C GLU A 47 -2.40 -20.90 0.26
N ASP A 48 -3.50 -20.17 0.12
CA ASP A 48 -4.19 -19.98 -1.15
C ASP A 48 -3.52 -18.94 -2.05
N ARG A 49 -2.47 -18.32 -1.58
CA ARG A 49 -1.80 -17.21 -2.28
C ARG A 49 -2.73 -16.04 -2.60
N ARG A 50 -3.84 -15.94 -1.89
CA ARG A 50 -4.83 -14.86 -1.98
C ARG A 50 -5.35 -14.55 -0.60
N ALA A 51 -5.52 -13.28 -0.29
CA ALA A 51 -6.15 -12.84 0.94
C ALA A 51 -6.61 -11.40 0.79
N GLY A 52 -7.61 -11.01 1.54
CA GLY A 52 -8.00 -9.60 1.64
C GLY A 52 -6.89 -8.78 2.30
N LEU A 53 -6.84 -7.51 1.98
CA LEU A 53 -5.81 -6.60 2.49
C LEU A 53 -5.76 -6.60 4.03
N LEU A 54 -6.90 -6.46 4.70
CA LEU A 54 -6.94 -6.41 6.16
C LEU A 54 -6.53 -7.75 6.79
N ALA A 55 -7.00 -8.86 6.22
CA ALA A 55 -6.60 -10.19 6.70
C ALA A 55 -5.09 -10.40 6.54
N ALA A 56 -4.52 -9.92 5.45
CA ALA A 56 -3.08 -10.03 5.19
C ALA A 56 -2.26 -9.24 6.21
N VAL A 57 -2.61 -7.98 6.47
CA VAL A 57 -1.85 -7.18 7.46
C VAL A 57 -1.99 -7.73 8.87
N GLU A 58 -3.10 -8.42 9.16
CA GLU A 58 -3.30 -9.08 10.45
C GLU A 58 -2.48 -10.35 10.59
N THR A 59 -2.31 -11.09 9.49
CA THR A 59 -1.66 -12.41 9.46
C THR A 59 -0.13 -12.31 9.32
N LEU A 60 0.37 -11.29 8.61
CA LEU A 60 1.80 -11.17 8.27
C LEU A 60 2.48 -10.23 9.27
N PRO A 61 3.22 -10.79 10.26
CA PRO A 61 3.69 -10.01 11.41
C PRO A 61 5.00 -9.24 11.19
N ASP A 62 5.73 -9.56 10.11
CA ASP A 62 7.10 -9.09 9.97
C ASP A 62 7.24 -7.72 9.30
N THR A 63 6.17 -7.22 8.69
CA THR A 63 6.19 -5.93 8.02
C THR A 63 5.40 -4.90 8.84
N GLU A 64 6.04 -3.77 9.11
CA GLU A 64 5.37 -2.63 9.72
C GLU A 64 4.58 -1.89 8.64
N VAL A 65 3.26 -1.76 8.83
CA VAL A 65 2.36 -1.19 7.81
C VAL A 65 1.72 0.09 8.30
N THR A 66 1.73 1.10 7.45
CA THR A 66 1.03 2.37 7.68
C THR A 66 0.11 2.66 6.51
N PHE A 67 -1.13 3.02 6.81
CA PHE A 67 -2.08 3.50 5.80
C PHE A 67 -2.20 5.02 5.89
N VAL A 68 -2.20 5.67 4.73
CA VAL A 68 -2.46 7.11 4.62
C VAL A 68 -3.65 7.29 3.68
N VAL A 69 -4.74 7.83 4.19
CA VAL A 69 -5.99 7.99 3.44
C VAL A 69 -6.47 9.43 3.51
N ARG A 70 -7.42 9.80 2.65
CA ARG A 70 -8.02 11.13 2.69
C ARG A 70 -8.95 11.25 3.88
N GLU A 71 -8.80 12.34 4.64
CA GLU A 71 -9.66 12.67 5.76
C GLU A 71 -11.08 12.96 5.28
N GLY A 72 -12.08 12.54 6.07
CA GLY A 72 -13.47 12.88 5.84
C GLY A 72 -14.20 12.04 4.82
N GLU A 73 -13.59 10.99 4.30
CA GLU A 73 -14.21 10.09 3.32
C GLU A 73 -14.90 8.91 4.01
N ASP A 74 -16.22 8.84 3.92
CA ASP A 74 -17.00 7.76 4.53
C ASP A 74 -16.63 6.39 3.96
N HIS A 75 -16.21 6.35 2.71
CA HIS A 75 -15.72 5.12 2.08
C HIS A 75 -14.61 4.44 2.89
N ASN A 76 -13.83 5.23 3.62
CA ASN A 76 -12.70 4.73 4.40
C ASN A 76 -13.08 4.34 5.85
N ASP A 77 -14.34 4.41 6.23
CA ASP A 77 -14.77 4.09 7.60
C ASP A 77 -14.38 2.67 8.02
N PHE A 78 -14.47 1.70 7.11
CA PHE A 78 -14.12 0.32 7.43
C PHE A 78 -12.67 0.19 7.89
N VAL A 79 -11.77 1.00 7.34
CA VAL A 79 -10.35 0.99 7.72
C VAL A 79 -10.19 1.46 9.15
N ARG A 80 -10.85 2.57 9.51
CA ARG A 80 -10.80 3.10 10.88
C ARG A 80 -11.28 2.09 11.91
N ASP A 81 -12.32 1.32 11.55
CA ASP A 81 -12.99 0.41 12.49
C ASP A 81 -12.32 -0.96 12.59
N ARG A 82 -11.59 -1.38 11.56
CA ARG A 82 -11.14 -2.77 11.43
C ARG A 82 -9.63 -2.97 11.42
N LEU A 83 -8.82 -1.93 11.47
CA LEU A 83 -7.36 -2.10 11.47
C LEU A 83 -6.88 -2.74 12.76
N PRO A 84 -5.93 -3.68 12.68
CA PRO A 84 -5.26 -4.18 13.87
C PRO A 84 -4.55 -3.06 14.63
N PRO A 85 -4.46 -3.15 15.96
CA PRO A 85 -3.85 -2.08 16.77
C PRO A 85 -2.40 -1.74 16.42
N ALA A 86 -1.66 -2.70 15.86
CA ALA A 86 -0.27 -2.48 15.48
C ALA A 86 -0.10 -1.70 14.17
N VAL A 87 -1.17 -1.53 13.40
CA VAL A 87 -1.13 -0.85 12.10
C VAL A 87 -1.49 0.61 12.30
N GLN A 88 -0.67 1.51 11.76
CA GLN A 88 -0.91 2.94 11.85
C GLN A 88 -1.87 3.40 10.75
N LEU A 89 -2.71 4.37 11.08
CA LEU A 89 -3.58 5.04 10.11
C LEU A 89 -3.36 6.55 10.26
N LEU A 90 -3.06 7.21 9.15
CA LEU A 90 -2.97 8.66 9.08
C LEU A 90 -4.00 9.19 8.09
N GLU A 91 -4.74 10.21 8.47
CA GLU A 91 -5.73 10.86 7.60
C GLU A 91 -5.23 12.25 7.23
N VAL A 92 -5.25 12.57 5.94
CA VAL A 92 -4.72 13.81 5.38
C VAL A 92 -5.82 14.49 4.56
N ASP A 93 -6.03 15.77 4.79
CA ASP A 93 -7.19 16.49 4.26
C ASP A 93 -7.16 16.75 2.75
N ASP A 94 -5.99 16.92 2.15
CA ASP A 94 -5.84 17.25 0.73
C ASP A 94 -5.18 16.12 -0.08
N LEU A 95 -5.26 14.91 0.40
CA LEU A 95 -4.59 13.78 -0.23
C LEU A 95 -5.20 13.40 -1.57
N HIS A 96 -4.36 13.34 -2.62
CA HIS A 96 -4.73 12.84 -3.93
C HIS A 96 -3.73 11.82 -4.47
N ALA A 97 -2.56 11.72 -3.89
CA ALA A 97 -1.51 10.78 -4.31
C ALA A 97 -1.92 9.32 -4.07
N LYS A 98 -1.44 8.45 -4.95
CA LYS A 98 -1.62 7.00 -4.86
C LYS A 98 -0.23 6.38 -4.94
N VAL A 99 0.24 5.86 -3.81
CA VAL A 99 1.61 5.34 -3.66
C VAL A 99 1.57 4.12 -2.77
N VAL A 100 2.30 3.08 -3.16
CA VAL A 100 2.64 1.98 -2.26
C VAL A 100 4.15 1.89 -2.25
N VAL A 101 4.74 2.14 -1.11
CA VAL A 101 6.19 2.19 -1.02
C VAL A 101 6.69 1.29 0.10
N CYS A 102 7.74 0.55 -0.20
CA CYS A 102 8.50 -0.23 0.77
C CYS A 102 9.96 0.23 0.74
N ASP A 103 10.84 -0.51 1.41
CA ASP A 103 12.25 -0.12 1.50
C ASP A 103 12.92 -0.04 0.13
N GLU A 104 12.58 -0.96 -0.78
CA GLU A 104 13.26 -1.11 -2.07
C GLU A 104 12.55 -0.45 -3.24
N PHE A 105 11.21 -0.43 -3.22
CA PHE A 105 10.42 -0.05 -4.39
C PHE A 105 9.25 0.84 -4.03
N ALA A 106 8.79 1.62 -5.00
CA ALA A 106 7.57 2.41 -4.87
C ALA A 106 6.68 2.21 -6.10
N TYR A 107 5.40 1.94 -5.86
CA TYR A 107 4.36 2.06 -6.88
C TYR A 107 3.93 3.52 -6.96
N LEU A 108 3.80 4.02 -8.19
CA LEU A 108 3.23 5.32 -8.51
C LEU A 108 2.23 5.13 -9.63
N GLY A 109 1.09 5.78 -9.57
CA GLY A 109 0.15 5.67 -10.66
C GLY A 109 -1.20 6.29 -10.37
N SER A 110 -2.16 5.98 -11.23
CA SER A 110 -3.51 6.51 -11.16
C SER A 110 -4.45 5.64 -10.33
N ALA A 111 -4.10 4.38 -10.06
CA ALA A 111 -5.00 3.44 -9.38
C ALA A 111 -5.05 3.68 -7.88
N ASN A 112 -6.27 3.95 -7.37
CA ASN A 112 -6.52 3.83 -5.93
C ASN A 112 -6.45 2.36 -5.52
N ILE A 113 -6.16 2.11 -4.26
CA ILE A 113 -6.14 0.75 -3.71
C ILE A 113 -7.57 0.37 -3.35
N THR A 114 -8.37 0.23 -4.39
CA THR A 114 -9.77 -0.13 -4.34
C THR A 114 -10.04 -1.17 -5.42
N ARG A 115 -11.21 -1.80 -5.36
CA ARG A 115 -11.61 -2.76 -6.38
C ARG A 115 -11.62 -2.10 -7.78
N GLY A 116 -12.13 -0.86 -7.87
CA GLY A 116 -12.13 -0.11 -9.12
C GLY A 116 -10.73 0.11 -9.67
N GLY A 117 -9.81 0.56 -8.81
CA GLY A 117 -8.42 0.84 -9.20
C GLY A 117 -7.65 -0.41 -9.59
N LEU A 118 -7.88 -1.54 -8.91
CA LEU A 118 -7.10 -2.75 -9.14
C LEU A 118 -7.66 -3.65 -10.24
N THR A 119 -8.97 -3.64 -10.50
CA THR A 119 -9.58 -4.64 -11.38
C THR A 119 -10.54 -4.09 -12.43
N LEU A 120 -11.17 -2.95 -12.22
CA LEU A 120 -12.26 -2.47 -13.06
C LEU A 120 -11.88 -1.33 -14.00
N ASN A 121 -11.04 -0.41 -13.56
CA ASN A 121 -10.69 0.78 -14.31
C ASN A 121 -9.46 0.54 -15.18
N ARG A 122 -9.30 1.40 -16.19
CA ARG A 122 -8.07 1.47 -16.97
C ARG A 122 -7.13 2.42 -16.27
N GLU A 123 -6.03 1.89 -15.75
CA GLU A 123 -5.10 2.63 -14.92
C GLU A 123 -3.68 2.53 -15.43
N ILE A 124 -2.87 3.50 -15.05
CA ILE A 124 -1.43 3.48 -15.32
C ILE A 124 -0.71 3.20 -14.01
N CYS A 125 0.12 2.16 -14.00
CA CYS A 125 0.87 1.74 -12.83
C CYS A 125 2.35 1.64 -13.18
N GLU A 126 3.21 2.21 -12.34
CA GLU A 126 4.65 2.18 -12.53
C GLU A 126 5.33 1.86 -11.21
N ILE A 127 6.33 0.99 -11.27
CA ILE A 127 7.19 0.66 -10.13
C ILE A 127 8.55 1.28 -10.37
N ILE A 128 9.05 2.00 -9.37
CA ILE A 128 10.39 2.57 -9.40
C ILE A 128 11.19 2.10 -8.20
N GLU A 129 12.50 2.20 -8.27
CA GLU A 129 13.35 1.96 -7.10
C GLU A 129 13.17 3.10 -6.10
N ASN A 130 13.11 2.74 -4.81
CA ASN A 130 13.10 3.72 -3.73
C ASN A 130 14.54 4.14 -3.43
N GLU A 131 14.94 5.30 -3.89
CA GLU A 131 16.31 5.82 -3.69
C GLU A 131 16.59 6.20 -2.24
N TYR A 132 15.56 6.42 -1.44
CA TYR A 132 15.73 6.77 -0.02
C TYR A 132 16.05 5.56 0.86
N GLY A 133 15.75 4.35 0.39
CA GLY A 133 15.99 3.12 1.15
C GLY A 133 15.09 2.91 2.36
N ASP A 134 14.09 3.77 2.57
CA ASP A 134 13.13 3.72 3.68
C ASP A 134 11.79 4.25 3.20
N ALA A 135 10.73 3.53 3.50
CA ALA A 135 9.37 3.91 3.09
C ALA A 135 8.94 5.24 3.70
N PHE A 136 9.25 5.50 4.97
CA PHE A 136 8.89 6.76 5.64
C PHE A 136 9.63 7.94 5.04
N GLU A 137 10.92 7.80 4.77
CA GLU A 137 11.68 8.87 4.12
C GLU A 137 11.13 9.22 2.75
N TYR A 138 10.72 8.20 1.99
CA TYR A 138 10.10 8.43 0.69
C TYR A 138 8.85 9.30 0.82
N VAL A 139 7.93 8.92 1.70
CA VAL A 139 6.65 9.62 1.87
C VAL A 139 6.87 11.03 2.40
N GLU A 140 7.76 11.19 3.37
CA GLU A 140 8.05 12.50 3.95
C GLU A 140 8.68 13.45 2.91
N SER A 141 9.59 12.93 2.10
CA SER A 141 10.31 13.75 1.12
C SER A 141 9.48 14.05 -0.12
N GLU A 142 8.71 13.08 -0.61
CA GLU A 142 7.97 13.23 -1.86
C GLU A 142 6.57 13.81 -1.67
N LEU A 143 5.94 13.56 -0.53
CA LEU A 143 4.56 13.98 -0.28
C LEU A 143 4.42 15.02 0.83
N ASP A 144 5.50 15.38 1.51
CA ASP A 144 5.50 16.31 2.64
C ASP A 144 4.51 15.90 3.73
N ILE A 145 4.49 14.61 4.04
CA ILE A 145 3.64 14.03 5.07
C ILE A 145 4.55 13.47 6.17
N SER A 146 4.38 13.97 7.39
CA SER A 146 5.15 13.48 8.55
C SER A 146 4.54 12.19 9.09
N LEU A 147 5.35 11.15 9.25
CA LEU A 147 4.92 9.86 9.76
C LEU A 147 5.54 9.60 11.13
N SER A 148 4.76 8.96 12.02
CA SER A 148 5.24 8.55 13.32
C SER A 148 6.20 7.37 13.20
N ARG A 149 7.32 7.39 13.94
CA ARG A 149 8.32 6.32 13.95
C ARG A 149 8.37 5.56 15.28
N GLU A 150 7.34 5.71 16.08
CA GLU A 150 7.23 5.07 17.39
C GLU A 150 6.91 3.59 17.29
#